data_1551f61fd2f889798790db7f2902a69f
#
_entry.id   1551f61fd2f889798790db7f2902a69f
#
_cell.length_a   1.000
_cell.length_b   1.000
_cell.length_c   1.000
_cell.angle_alpha   90.00
_cell.angle_beta   90.00
_cell.angle_gamma   90.00
#
_symmetry.space_group_name_H-M   'P 1'
#
loop_
_entity.id
_entity.type
_entity.pdbx_description
1 polymer ?
#
loop_
_entity_poly.entity_id
_entity_poly.type
_entity_poly.pdbx_seq_one_letter_code
_entity_poly.pdbx_strand_id
1 'polypeptide(L)'
;RDDTQKMLFDEHETNLKKQINYDKELVFTKRIYHTHHKAEKIMGFIKEDLRTLSAENINDIKYRVSKYSNFISRVIYDMKWFDPPLQTIRNQMFHTNLNEVIKFIVENIFLRITSKSNVYEIKMETDPKLPLVPINEFVVWEIIEPLIQNSIDHGGENNIVIKCKTKFDEQNNKSYIIIEDNGVGIKKELLSTNENGIKNLFLENVSTKETGLQNSGYGCYIAYEI
;
A
#
# COMPACT_ATOMS: atom_id res chain seq x y z
N ARG A 1 -38.26 -20.64 -32.29
CA ARG A 1 -37.92 -19.22 -32.02
C ARG A 1 -37.55 -19.02 -30.55
N ASP A 2 -38.23 -19.71 -29.64
CA ASP A 2 -38.00 -19.65 -28.20
C ASP A 2 -36.70 -20.37 -27.79
N ASP A 3 -36.45 -21.55 -28.37
CA ASP A 3 -35.23 -22.33 -28.09
C ASP A 3 -33.94 -21.61 -28.54
N THR A 4 -34.02 -20.90 -29.65
CA THR A 4 -32.84 -20.13 -30.17
C THR A 4 -32.53 -18.93 -29.26
N GLN A 5 -33.58 -18.26 -28.74
CA GLN A 5 -33.41 -17.14 -27.80
C GLN A 5 -32.84 -17.63 -26.46
N LYS A 6 -33.29 -18.79 -26.00
CA LYS A 6 -32.76 -19.40 -24.77
C LYS A 6 -31.30 -19.82 -24.92
N MET A 7 -30.93 -20.44 -26.05
CA MET A 7 -29.50 -20.79 -26.30
C MET A 7 -28.61 -19.55 -26.35
N LEU A 8 -29.07 -18.45 -26.99
CA LEU A 8 -28.29 -17.21 -27.02
C LEU A 8 -28.14 -16.58 -25.63
N PHE A 9 -29.17 -16.67 -24.80
CA PHE A 9 -29.14 -16.18 -23.44
C PHE A 9 -28.15 -16.99 -22.57
N ASP A 10 -28.23 -18.34 -22.66
CA ASP A 10 -27.33 -19.24 -21.93
C ASP A 10 -25.85 -19.07 -22.36
N GLU A 11 -25.64 -18.85 -23.68
CA GLU A 11 -24.30 -18.56 -24.22
C GLU A 11 -23.77 -17.23 -23.70
N HIS A 12 -24.61 -16.18 -23.68
CA HIS A 12 -24.25 -14.87 -23.17
C HIS A 12 -23.91 -14.93 -21.67
N GLU A 13 -24.73 -15.61 -20.87
CA GLU A 13 -24.47 -15.82 -19.43
C GLU A 13 -23.16 -16.58 -19.20
N THR A 14 -22.90 -17.61 -20.00
CA THR A 14 -21.66 -18.37 -19.93
C THR A 14 -20.43 -17.52 -20.27
N ASN A 15 -20.54 -16.70 -21.31
CA ASN A 15 -19.45 -15.80 -21.71
C ASN A 15 -19.20 -14.72 -20.67
N LEU A 16 -20.27 -14.17 -20.07
CA LEU A 16 -20.16 -13.20 -18.98
C LEU A 16 -19.45 -13.81 -17.75
N LYS A 17 -19.83 -15.03 -17.36
CA LYS A 17 -19.15 -15.76 -16.26
C LYS A 17 -17.67 -16.01 -16.55
N LYS A 18 -17.34 -16.38 -17.80
CA LYS A 18 -15.92 -16.56 -18.22
C LYS A 18 -15.15 -15.25 -18.13
N GLN A 19 -15.75 -14.13 -18.58
CA GLN A 19 -15.14 -12.81 -18.52
C GLN A 19 -14.87 -12.39 -17.07
N ILE A 20 -15.85 -12.54 -16.18
CA ILE A 20 -15.71 -12.23 -14.75
C ILE A 20 -14.60 -13.07 -14.11
N ASN A 21 -14.52 -14.37 -14.44
CA ASN A 21 -13.46 -15.22 -13.90
C ASN A 21 -12.09 -14.82 -14.43
N TYR A 22 -11.97 -14.51 -15.71
CA TYR A 22 -10.73 -14.02 -16.31
C TYR A 22 -10.25 -12.72 -15.67
N ASP A 23 -11.16 -11.77 -15.45
CA ASP A 23 -10.85 -10.49 -14.82
C ASP A 23 -10.38 -10.71 -13.38
N LYS A 24 -11.02 -11.62 -12.63
CA LYS A 24 -10.59 -12.01 -11.29
C LYS A 24 -9.19 -12.65 -11.27
N GLU A 25 -8.90 -13.55 -12.19
CA GLU A 25 -7.57 -14.17 -12.30
C GLU A 25 -6.50 -13.14 -12.65
N LEU A 26 -6.80 -12.18 -13.49
CA LEU A 26 -5.90 -11.09 -13.86
C LEU A 26 -5.57 -10.20 -12.65
N VAL A 27 -6.60 -9.80 -11.87
CA VAL A 27 -6.44 -9.04 -10.62
C VAL A 27 -5.57 -9.81 -9.64
N PHE A 28 -5.86 -11.09 -9.43
CA PHE A 28 -5.10 -11.95 -8.54
C PHE A 28 -3.63 -12.07 -8.97
N THR A 29 -3.38 -12.28 -10.25
CA THR A 29 -2.02 -12.39 -10.81
C THR A 29 -1.22 -11.10 -10.58
N LYS A 30 -1.83 -9.94 -10.82
CA LYS A 30 -1.19 -8.64 -10.58
C LYS A 30 -0.92 -8.40 -9.10
N ARG A 31 -1.84 -8.79 -8.22
CA ARG A 31 -1.65 -8.71 -6.76
C ARG A 31 -0.48 -9.58 -6.31
N ILE A 32 -0.38 -10.82 -6.81
CA ILE A 32 0.76 -11.70 -6.55
C ILE A 32 2.06 -11.04 -6.99
N TYR A 33 2.11 -10.47 -8.19
CA TYR A 33 3.30 -9.81 -8.70
C TYR A 33 3.73 -8.63 -7.82
N HIS A 34 2.80 -7.75 -7.45
CA HIS A 34 3.07 -6.62 -6.56
C HIS A 34 3.59 -7.07 -5.20
N THR A 35 2.97 -8.09 -4.63
CA THR A 35 3.33 -8.71 -3.36
C THR A 35 4.73 -9.34 -3.41
N HIS A 36 5.04 -10.05 -4.50
CA HIS A 36 6.36 -10.64 -4.73
C HIS A 36 7.46 -9.56 -4.79
N HIS A 37 7.22 -8.48 -5.52
CA HIS A 37 8.16 -7.38 -5.60
C HIS A 37 8.41 -6.68 -4.25
N LYS A 38 7.35 -6.51 -3.43
CA LYS A 38 7.52 -6.02 -2.04
C LYS A 38 8.36 -6.98 -1.21
N ALA A 39 8.10 -8.27 -1.30
CA ALA A 39 8.87 -9.27 -0.57
C ALA A 39 10.35 -9.27 -0.98
N GLU A 40 10.65 -9.17 -2.28
CA GLU A 40 12.02 -9.06 -2.79
C GLU A 40 12.75 -7.83 -2.24
N LYS A 41 12.09 -6.66 -2.25
CA LYS A 41 12.62 -5.41 -1.69
C LYS A 41 12.98 -5.58 -0.21
N ILE A 42 12.07 -6.15 0.58
CA ILE A 42 12.28 -6.40 2.00
C ILE A 42 13.40 -7.43 2.25
N MET A 43 13.46 -8.50 1.47
CA MET A 43 14.57 -9.46 1.53
C MET A 43 15.91 -8.80 1.22
N GLY A 44 15.92 -7.82 0.31
CA GLY A 44 17.10 -6.98 0.04
C GLY A 44 17.56 -6.21 1.29
N PHE A 45 16.64 -5.62 2.05
CA PHE A 45 16.94 -4.93 3.29
C PHE A 45 17.49 -5.87 4.37
N ILE A 46 16.90 -7.05 4.52
CA ILE A 46 17.40 -8.08 5.45
C ILE A 46 18.86 -8.44 5.09
N LYS A 47 19.13 -8.67 3.81
CA LYS A 47 20.47 -9.01 3.33
C LYS A 47 21.48 -7.88 3.60
N GLU A 48 21.08 -6.63 3.43
CA GLU A 48 21.91 -5.46 3.74
C GLU A 48 22.18 -5.35 5.24
N ASP A 49 21.17 -5.53 6.10
CA ASP A 49 21.31 -5.52 7.54
C ASP A 49 22.29 -6.59 8.03
N LEU A 50 22.22 -7.80 7.47
CA LEU A 50 23.14 -8.87 7.81
C LEU A 50 24.59 -8.60 7.38
N ARG A 51 24.80 -7.82 6.31
CA ARG A 51 26.15 -7.42 5.87
C ARG A 51 26.79 -6.39 6.79
N THR A 52 25.97 -5.53 7.40
CA THR A 52 26.42 -4.44 8.28
C THR A 52 26.36 -4.83 9.77
N LEU A 53 26.06 -6.09 10.07
CA LEU A 53 25.92 -6.59 11.44
C LEU A 53 27.20 -6.44 12.24
N SER A 54 27.11 -5.80 13.41
CA SER A 54 28.15 -5.62 14.39
C SER A 54 27.64 -5.77 15.82
N ALA A 55 28.51 -5.87 16.79
CA ALA A 55 28.11 -5.94 18.20
C ALA A 55 27.36 -4.68 18.67
N GLU A 56 27.62 -3.53 18.06
CA GLU A 56 27.04 -2.24 18.42
C GLU A 56 25.60 -2.10 17.91
N ASN A 57 25.26 -2.70 16.76
CA ASN A 57 23.97 -2.53 16.10
C ASN A 57 23.06 -3.78 16.09
N ILE A 58 23.49 -4.85 16.76
CA ILE A 58 22.81 -6.16 16.72
C ILE A 58 21.35 -6.08 17.17
N ASN A 59 21.04 -5.28 18.18
CA ASN A 59 19.66 -5.15 18.69
C ASN A 59 18.76 -4.42 17.70
N ASP A 60 19.27 -3.38 17.05
CA ASP A 60 18.53 -2.62 16.03
C ASP A 60 18.29 -3.46 14.78
N ILE A 61 19.31 -4.21 14.35
CA ILE A 61 19.17 -5.14 13.21
C ILE A 61 18.19 -6.25 13.55
N LYS A 62 18.27 -6.85 14.74
CA LYS A 62 17.35 -7.88 15.20
C LYS A 62 15.90 -7.36 15.17
N TYR A 63 15.67 -6.14 15.65
CA TYR A 63 14.34 -5.51 15.63
C TYR A 63 13.84 -5.33 14.19
N ARG A 64 14.65 -4.75 13.29
CA ARG A 64 14.28 -4.53 11.88
C ARG A 64 14.02 -5.85 11.15
N VAL A 65 14.92 -6.82 11.26
CA VAL A 65 14.79 -8.14 10.61
C VAL A 65 13.53 -8.86 11.10
N SER A 66 13.20 -8.76 12.39
CA SER A 66 11.95 -9.32 12.93
C SER A 66 10.72 -8.66 12.28
N LYS A 67 10.70 -7.32 12.19
CA LYS A 67 9.60 -6.58 11.54
C LYS A 67 9.48 -6.94 10.05
N TYR A 68 10.57 -6.99 9.33
CA TYR A 68 10.61 -7.38 7.91
C TYR A 68 10.10 -8.82 7.70
N SER A 69 10.54 -9.75 8.53
CA SER A 69 10.12 -11.15 8.46
C SER A 69 8.62 -11.30 8.72
N ASN A 70 8.10 -10.61 9.72
CA ASN A 70 6.67 -10.60 10.03
C ASN A 70 5.86 -9.98 8.89
N PHE A 71 6.35 -8.89 8.29
CA PHE A 71 5.71 -8.28 7.12
C PHE A 71 5.65 -9.25 5.94
N ILE A 72 6.75 -9.95 5.61
CA ILE A 72 6.77 -10.97 4.55
C ILE A 72 5.78 -12.09 4.86
N SER A 73 5.72 -12.55 6.12
CA SER A 73 4.78 -13.59 6.54
C SER A 73 3.32 -13.14 6.36
N ARG A 74 3.03 -11.86 6.67
CA ARG A 74 1.71 -11.27 6.43
C ARG A 74 1.38 -11.23 4.95
N VAL A 75 2.30 -10.74 4.14
CA VAL A 75 2.18 -10.67 2.68
C VAL A 75 1.89 -12.06 2.08
N ILE A 76 2.63 -13.10 2.52
CA ILE A 76 2.40 -14.49 2.09
C ILE A 76 1.03 -14.99 2.56
N TYR A 77 0.60 -14.61 3.76
CA TYR A 77 -0.71 -14.99 4.27
C TYR A 77 -1.83 -14.39 3.42
N ASP A 78 -1.73 -13.11 3.06
CA ASP A 78 -2.72 -12.41 2.25
C ASP A 78 -2.80 -12.94 0.81
N MET A 79 -1.69 -13.49 0.28
CA MET A 79 -1.70 -14.20 -1.01
C MET A 79 -2.59 -15.44 -1.02
N LYS A 80 -2.86 -16.06 0.14
CA LYS A 80 -3.76 -17.22 0.24
C LYS A 80 -5.24 -16.84 0.14
N TRP A 81 -5.55 -15.56 0.33
CA TRP A 81 -6.90 -15.05 0.33
C TRP A 81 -7.05 -14.03 -0.78
N PHE A 82 -8.02 -14.27 -1.65
CA PHE A 82 -8.40 -13.30 -2.67
C PHE A 82 -8.93 -12.00 -2.03
N ASP A 83 -9.65 -12.17 -0.91
CA ASP A 83 -10.18 -11.11 -0.07
C ASP A 83 -9.88 -11.48 1.40
N PRO A 84 -8.89 -10.82 2.04
CA PRO A 84 -8.50 -11.17 3.39
C PRO A 84 -9.64 -10.93 4.37
N PRO A 85 -9.92 -11.90 5.28
CA PRO A 85 -10.96 -11.74 6.27
C PRO A 85 -10.77 -10.47 7.10
N LEU A 86 -11.85 -9.74 7.36
CA LEU A 86 -11.83 -8.50 8.12
C LEU A 86 -11.09 -8.63 9.47
N GLN A 87 -11.19 -9.80 10.11
CA GLN A 87 -10.51 -10.09 11.38
C GLN A 87 -8.98 -10.07 11.28
N THR A 88 -8.41 -10.25 10.09
CA THR A 88 -6.95 -10.14 9.87
C THR A 88 -6.50 -8.71 9.66
N ILE A 89 -7.43 -7.82 9.34
CA ILE A 89 -7.21 -6.38 9.14
C ILE A 89 -7.49 -5.65 10.44
N ARG A 90 -8.67 -5.87 11.02
CA ARG A 90 -9.16 -5.21 12.24
C ARG A 90 -9.56 -6.24 13.27
N ASN A 91 -8.96 -6.17 14.46
CA ASN A 91 -9.31 -6.99 15.59
C ASN A 91 -8.93 -6.24 16.89
N GLN A 92 -9.74 -6.37 17.93
CA GLN A 92 -9.47 -5.75 19.25
C GLN A 92 -8.17 -6.25 19.90
N MET A 93 -7.64 -7.40 19.47
CA MET A 93 -6.34 -7.90 19.90
C MET A 93 -5.16 -7.09 19.32
N PHE A 94 -5.36 -6.34 18.25
CA PHE A 94 -4.33 -5.46 17.73
C PHE A 94 -4.25 -4.17 18.55
N HIS A 95 -3.05 -3.74 18.88
CA HIS A 95 -2.76 -2.53 19.63
C HIS A 95 -1.66 -1.77 18.91
N THR A 96 -1.99 -1.26 17.72
CA THR A 96 -1.02 -0.64 16.82
C THR A 96 -0.84 0.82 17.17
N ASN A 97 0.41 1.21 17.41
CA ASN A 97 0.83 2.59 17.51
C ASN A 97 1.15 3.13 16.11
N LEU A 98 0.25 3.95 15.57
CA LEU A 98 0.43 4.49 14.21
C LEU A 98 1.67 5.36 14.06
N ASN A 99 2.07 6.10 15.12
CA ASN A 99 3.28 6.92 15.11
C ASN A 99 4.53 6.06 14.94
N GLU A 100 4.60 4.92 15.63
CA GLU A 100 5.71 3.98 15.50
C GLU A 100 5.76 3.31 14.13
N VAL A 101 4.61 2.94 13.57
CA VAL A 101 4.55 2.34 12.23
C VAL A 101 5.04 3.33 11.18
N ILE A 102 4.54 4.57 11.20
CA ILE A 102 4.97 5.61 10.25
C ILE A 102 6.46 5.89 10.41
N LYS A 103 6.94 6.05 11.65
CA LYS A 103 8.36 6.26 11.94
C LYS A 103 9.21 5.12 11.37
N PHE A 104 8.80 3.87 11.62
CA PHE A 104 9.51 2.70 11.09
C PHE A 104 9.59 2.72 9.56
N ILE A 105 8.47 3.00 8.86
CA ILE A 105 8.43 3.07 7.40
C ILE A 105 9.36 4.18 6.89
N VAL A 106 9.25 5.38 7.44
CA VAL A 106 10.06 6.53 7.00
C VAL A 106 11.55 6.25 7.21
N GLU A 107 11.96 5.86 8.41
CA GLU A 107 13.37 5.70 8.76
C GLU A 107 14.03 4.48 8.11
N ASN A 108 13.31 3.35 8.02
CA ASN A 108 13.90 2.08 7.59
C ASN A 108 13.60 1.68 6.15
N ILE A 109 12.60 2.29 5.51
CA ILE A 109 12.28 2.02 4.10
C ILE A 109 12.76 3.17 3.21
N PHE A 110 12.41 4.41 3.54
CA PHE A 110 12.67 5.55 2.66
C PHE A 110 14.00 6.25 2.95
N LEU A 111 14.28 6.68 4.18
CA LEU A 111 15.49 7.43 4.51
C LEU A 111 16.76 6.56 4.43
N ARG A 112 16.62 5.25 4.59
CA ARG A 112 17.72 4.31 4.39
C ARG A 112 18.24 4.27 2.95
N ILE A 113 17.36 4.50 1.97
CA ILE A 113 17.70 4.51 0.54
C ILE A 113 18.30 5.86 0.14
N THR A 114 17.83 6.96 0.74
CA THR A 114 18.21 8.34 0.39
C THR A 114 19.64 8.73 0.77
N SER A 115 20.34 7.97 1.58
CA SER A 115 21.76 8.23 1.81
C SER A 115 22.59 8.28 0.50
N LYS A 116 21.98 7.95 -0.64
CA LYS A 116 22.60 7.93 -1.97
C LYS A 116 22.03 8.95 -2.98
N SER A 117 20.93 9.65 -2.68
CA SER A 117 20.36 10.66 -3.62
C SER A 117 19.50 11.68 -2.86
N ASN A 118 19.87 12.96 -2.92
CA ASN A 118 19.12 14.09 -2.32
C ASN A 118 17.85 14.46 -3.13
N VAL A 119 17.01 13.49 -3.48
CA VAL A 119 15.88 13.75 -4.38
C VAL A 119 14.60 14.13 -3.64
N TYR A 120 14.49 13.76 -2.35
CA TYR A 120 13.32 14.09 -1.53
C TYR A 120 13.66 14.26 -0.04
N GLU A 121 12.80 14.97 0.68
CA GLU A 121 12.84 15.15 2.13
C GLU A 121 11.52 14.63 2.72
N ILE A 122 11.56 13.88 3.82
CA ILE A 122 10.36 13.45 4.55
C ILE A 122 10.37 14.08 5.94
N LYS A 123 9.33 14.85 6.25
CA LYS A 123 9.08 15.48 7.55
C LYS A 123 7.98 14.74 8.29
N MET A 124 8.22 14.43 9.57
CA MET A 124 7.22 13.79 10.43
C MET A 124 6.71 14.78 11.47
N GLU A 125 5.39 14.89 11.59
CA GLU A 125 4.68 15.66 12.59
C GLU A 125 3.69 14.73 13.31
N THR A 126 4.08 14.17 14.45
CA THR A 126 3.27 13.16 15.15
C THR A 126 2.51 13.75 16.32
N ASP A 127 1.23 13.39 16.46
CA ASP A 127 0.41 13.72 17.60
C ASP A 127 0.69 12.73 18.75
N PRO A 128 1.23 13.19 19.92
CA PRO A 128 1.52 12.30 21.04
C PRO A 128 0.27 11.75 21.72
N LYS A 129 -0.90 12.34 21.49
CA LYS A 129 -2.18 11.90 22.05
C LYS A 129 -2.85 10.79 21.22
N LEU A 130 -2.26 10.39 20.10
CA LEU A 130 -2.86 9.39 19.22
C LEU A 130 -3.03 8.05 19.97
N PRO A 131 -4.25 7.51 20.08
CA PRO A 131 -4.47 6.26 20.78
C PRO A 131 -3.97 5.07 19.94
N LEU A 132 -3.77 3.94 20.62
CA LEU A 132 -3.57 2.66 19.95
C LEU A 132 -4.84 2.29 19.17
N VAL A 133 -4.67 1.75 17.98
CA VAL A 133 -5.79 1.38 17.11
C VAL A 133 -5.87 -0.14 16.91
N PRO A 134 -7.09 -0.71 16.82
CA PRO A 134 -7.28 -2.14 16.65
C PRO A 134 -7.13 -2.59 15.20
N ILE A 135 -6.04 -2.17 14.55
CA ILE A 135 -5.69 -2.48 13.16
C ILE A 135 -4.34 -3.18 13.15
N ASN A 136 -4.17 -4.16 12.27
CA ASN A 136 -2.89 -4.83 12.06
C ASN A 136 -1.85 -3.83 11.51
N GLU A 137 -0.69 -3.75 12.16
CA GLU A 137 0.39 -2.81 11.79
C GLU A 137 0.87 -2.97 10.34
N PHE A 138 0.86 -4.18 9.80
CA PHE A 138 1.32 -4.45 8.44
C PHE A 138 0.31 -4.02 7.39
N VAL A 139 -0.98 -4.00 7.73
CA VAL A 139 -2.02 -3.39 6.89
C VAL A 139 -1.81 -1.89 6.80
N VAL A 140 -1.50 -1.23 7.92
CA VAL A 140 -1.14 0.20 7.91
C VAL A 140 0.10 0.45 7.03
N TRP A 141 1.10 -0.41 7.12
CA TRP A 141 2.28 -0.34 6.26
C TRP A 141 1.90 -0.47 4.77
N GLU A 142 1.07 -1.46 4.41
CA GLU A 142 0.62 -1.67 3.03
C GLU A 142 -0.12 -0.48 2.43
N ILE A 143 -0.77 0.33 3.27
CA ILE A 143 -1.43 1.57 2.86
C ILE A 143 -0.42 2.71 2.72
N ILE A 144 0.43 2.92 3.73
CA ILE A 144 1.27 4.12 3.84
C ILE A 144 2.45 4.10 2.85
N GLU A 145 3.13 2.96 2.71
CA GLU A 145 4.30 2.85 1.83
C GLU A 145 3.99 3.26 0.39
N PRO A 146 2.94 2.74 -0.28
CA PRO A 146 2.63 3.13 -1.64
C PRO A 146 2.25 4.61 -1.78
N LEU A 147 1.61 5.20 -0.78
CA LEU A 147 1.24 6.62 -0.82
C LEU A 147 2.47 7.51 -0.76
N ILE A 148 3.43 7.22 0.12
CA ILE A 148 4.71 7.94 0.16
C ILE A 148 5.50 7.72 -1.14
N GLN A 149 5.52 6.48 -1.65
CA GLN A 149 6.20 6.18 -2.91
C GLN A 149 5.59 6.94 -4.08
N ASN A 150 4.26 7.09 -4.13
CA ASN A 150 3.58 7.87 -5.15
C ASN A 150 3.97 9.36 -5.09
N SER A 151 4.10 9.94 -3.90
CA SER A 151 4.58 11.32 -3.73
C SER A 151 6.01 11.49 -4.28
N ILE A 152 6.89 10.51 -4.07
CA ILE A 152 8.25 10.51 -4.61
C ILE A 152 8.23 10.39 -6.14
N ASP A 153 7.47 9.44 -6.67
CA ASP A 153 7.47 9.08 -8.08
C ASP A 153 6.79 10.13 -8.98
N HIS A 154 5.80 10.84 -8.44
CA HIS A 154 4.96 11.80 -9.18
C HIS A 154 5.15 13.26 -8.74
N GLY A 155 6.04 13.52 -7.80
CA GLY A 155 6.26 14.87 -7.26
C GLY A 155 6.88 15.87 -8.24
N GLY A 156 7.53 15.40 -9.32
CA GLY A 156 8.21 16.23 -10.32
C GLY A 156 9.74 16.23 -10.18
N GLU A 157 10.42 17.14 -10.89
CA GLU A 157 11.90 17.15 -10.99
C GLU A 157 12.59 17.90 -9.83
N ASN A 158 11.85 18.65 -9.02
CA ASN A 158 12.40 19.41 -7.90
C ASN A 158 12.44 18.59 -6.61
N ASN A 159 13.24 19.04 -5.64
CA ASN A 159 13.30 18.43 -4.31
C ASN A 159 11.91 18.32 -3.69
N ILE A 160 11.40 17.10 -3.61
CA ILE A 160 10.07 16.83 -3.08
C ILE A 160 10.14 16.81 -1.55
N VAL A 161 9.26 17.59 -0.93
CA VAL A 161 9.06 17.58 0.53
C VAL A 161 7.75 16.88 0.83
N ILE A 162 7.83 15.74 1.51
CA ILE A 162 6.68 14.93 1.92
C ILE A 162 6.48 15.14 3.42
N LYS A 163 5.27 15.50 3.83
CA LYS A 163 4.89 15.66 5.24
C LYS A 163 3.99 14.50 5.65
N CYS A 164 4.46 13.70 6.59
CA CYS A 164 3.68 12.63 7.22
C CYS A 164 3.21 13.12 8.59
N LYS A 165 1.91 13.37 8.73
CA LYS A 165 1.31 13.89 9.97
C LYS A 165 0.36 12.87 10.57
N THR A 166 0.28 12.85 11.89
CA THR A 166 -0.79 12.16 12.60
C THR A 166 -1.60 13.15 13.40
N LYS A 167 -2.89 12.87 13.57
CA LYS A 167 -3.80 13.70 14.34
C LYS A 167 -4.88 12.85 15.00
N PHE A 168 -5.17 13.13 16.27
CA PHE A 168 -6.32 12.57 16.95
C PHE A 168 -7.44 13.59 17.08
N ASP A 169 -8.60 13.26 16.57
CA ASP A 169 -9.82 14.03 16.72
C ASP A 169 -10.60 13.45 17.91
N GLU A 170 -10.43 14.06 19.08
CA GLU A 170 -11.06 13.62 20.33
C GLU A 170 -12.60 13.70 20.25
N GLN A 171 -13.16 14.67 19.50
CA GLN A 171 -14.61 14.85 19.41
C GLN A 171 -15.29 13.73 18.63
N ASN A 172 -14.66 13.28 17.56
CA ASN A 172 -15.18 12.23 16.69
C ASN A 172 -14.55 10.85 16.98
N ASN A 173 -13.62 10.78 17.94
CA ASN A 173 -12.85 9.58 18.28
C ASN A 173 -12.20 8.95 17.03
N LYS A 174 -11.54 9.78 16.21
CA LYS A 174 -10.91 9.36 14.94
C LYS A 174 -9.42 9.68 14.94
N SER A 175 -8.63 8.69 14.55
CA SER A 175 -7.21 8.84 14.27
C SER A 175 -7.00 9.08 12.78
N TYR A 176 -6.18 10.07 12.44
CA TYR A 176 -5.85 10.42 11.06
C TYR A 176 -4.36 10.24 10.82
N ILE A 177 -4.03 9.70 9.65
CA ILE A 177 -2.71 9.77 9.04
C ILE A 177 -2.87 10.65 7.79
N ILE A 178 -2.07 11.70 7.68
CA ILE A 178 -2.13 12.67 6.62
C ILE A 178 -0.77 12.68 5.92
N ILE A 179 -0.77 12.43 4.61
CA ILE A 179 0.42 12.47 3.77
C ILE A 179 0.20 13.60 2.77
N GLU A 180 1.09 14.58 2.80
CA GLU A 180 1.06 15.77 1.93
C GLU A 180 2.41 15.89 1.22
N ASP A 181 2.40 16.27 -0.04
CA ASP A 181 3.60 16.61 -0.78
C ASP A 181 3.48 18.01 -1.43
N ASN A 182 4.63 18.58 -1.80
CA ASN A 182 4.71 19.85 -2.52
C ASN A 182 4.87 19.65 -4.03
N GLY A 183 4.53 18.49 -4.55
CA GLY A 183 4.67 18.11 -5.95
C GLY A 183 3.69 18.81 -6.88
N VAL A 184 3.66 18.37 -8.13
CA VAL A 184 2.83 18.94 -9.20
C VAL A 184 1.32 18.69 -9.02
N GLY A 185 0.94 17.89 -8.03
CA GLY A 185 -0.44 17.52 -7.76
C GLY A 185 -0.97 16.43 -8.69
N ILE A 186 -2.26 16.12 -8.53
CA ILE A 186 -2.94 15.05 -9.24
C ILE A 186 -3.70 15.62 -10.43
N LYS A 187 -3.60 14.98 -11.59
CA LYS A 187 -4.34 15.37 -12.81
C LYS A 187 -5.84 15.40 -12.55
N LYS A 188 -6.54 16.40 -13.08
CA LYS A 188 -7.99 16.61 -12.87
C LYS A 188 -8.83 15.41 -13.28
N GLU A 189 -8.42 14.69 -14.34
CA GLU A 189 -9.11 13.50 -14.83
C GLU A 189 -9.12 12.37 -13.79
N LEU A 190 -8.07 12.25 -12.97
CA LEU A 190 -7.97 11.27 -11.90
C LEU A 190 -8.79 11.65 -10.66
N LEU A 191 -9.09 12.93 -10.50
CA LEU A 191 -9.92 13.45 -9.39
C LEU A 191 -11.42 13.42 -9.71
N SER A 192 -11.80 13.22 -10.97
CA SER A 192 -13.20 13.02 -11.37
C SER A 192 -13.72 11.68 -10.81
N THR A 193 -15.01 11.63 -10.54
CA THR A 193 -15.70 10.44 -10.02
C THR A 193 -16.36 9.66 -11.14
N ASN A 194 -16.37 8.34 -11.02
CA ASN A 194 -17.15 7.45 -11.87
C ASN A 194 -18.64 7.45 -11.48
N GLU A 195 -19.45 6.64 -12.15
CA GLU A 195 -20.88 6.48 -11.90
C GLU A 195 -21.21 6.01 -10.47
N ASN A 196 -20.28 5.33 -9.81
CA ASN A 196 -20.39 4.85 -8.43
C ASN A 196 -19.90 5.88 -7.39
N GLY A 197 -19.53 7.10 -7.80
CA GLY A 197 -19.03 8.13 -6.92
C GLY A 197 -17.57 7.93 -6.45
N ILE A 198 -16.84 6.95 -7.01
CA ILE A 198 -15.45 6.66 -6.69
C ILE A 198 -14.55 7.49 -7.61
N LYS A 199 -13.55 8.17 -7.05
CA LYS A 199 -12.57 8.90 -7.86
C LYS A 199 -11.75 7.93 -8.73
N ASN A 200 -11.50 8.32 -9.98
CA ASN A 200 -10.74 7.51 -10.93
C ASN A 200 -9.34 7.11 -10.39
N LEU A 201 -8.73 7.95 -9.56
CA LEU A 201 -7.46 7.65 -8.88
C LEU A 201 -7.47 6.34 -8.07
N PHE A 202 -8.64 5.97 -7.54
CA PHE A 202 -8.81 4.76 -6.72
C PHE A 202 -9.29 3.55 -7.51
N LEU A 203 -9.47 3.70 -8.82
CA LEU A 203 -9.85 2.58 -9.66
C LEU A 203 -8.63 1.69 -9.94
N GLU A 204 -8.91 0.43 -10.08
CA GLU A 204 -7.93 -0.59 -10.43
C GLU A 204 -7.25 -0.28 -11.78
N ASN A 205 -5.96 -0.53 -11.88
CA ASN A 205 -5.15 -0.33 -13.10
C ASN A 205 -5.01 1.12 -13.59
N VAL A 206 -5.37 2.10 -12.79
CA VAL A 206 -5.17 3.51 -13.13
C VAL A 206 -3.75 3.91 -12.75
N SER A 207 -2.91 4.13 -13.75
CA SER A 207 -1.53 4.61 -13.60
C SER A 207 -1.24 5.70 -14.63
N THR A 208 -0.51 6.72 -14.22
CA THR A 208 0.00 7.76 -15.13
C THR A 208 1.40 7.44 -15.66
N LYS A 209 2.00 6.34 -15.20
CA LYS A 209 3.31 5.87 -15.68
C LYS A 209 3.13 5.07 -16.96
N GLU A 210 4.05 5.25 -17.92
CA GLU A 210 4.10 4.43 -19.12
C GLU A 210 4.20 2.94 -18.76
N THR A 211 3.52 2.12 -19.55
CA THR A 211 3.30 0.69 -19.31
C THR A 211 4.63 -0.08 -19.22
N GLY A 212 5.13 -0.22 -17.99
CA GLY A 212 6.19 -1.15 -17.62
C GLY A 212 5.66 -2.15 -16.59
N LEU A 213 6.18 -3.37 -16.61
CA LEU A 213 5.80 -4.45 -15.67
C LEU A 213 5.89 -4.07 -14.18
N GLN A 214 6.59 -2.98 -13.84
CA GLN A 214 6.79 -2.50 -12.48
C GLN A 214 5.73 -1.50 -11.98
N ASN A 215 4.85 -0.98 -12.84
CA ASN A 215 3.92 0.10 -12.51
C ASN A 215 2.47 -0.38 -12.62
N SER A 216 1.96 -0.98 -11.56
CA SER A 216 0.66 -1.68 -11.59
C SER A 216 -0.57 -0.80 -11.38
N GLY A 217 -0.42 0.48 -10.99
CA GLY A 217 -1.56 1.34 -10.62
C GLY A 217 -2.34 0.88 -9.37
N TYR A 218 -1.76 -0.04 -8.59
CA TYR A 218 -2.44 -0.69 -7.46
C TYR A 218 -2.34 0.06 -6.14
N GLY A 219 -1.36 0.95 -5.96
CA GLY A 219 -1.10 1.55 -4.65
C GLY A 219 -2.29 2.32 -4.07
N CYS A 220 -2.90 3.21 -4.87
CA CYS A 220 -4.07 3.98 -4.44
C CYS A 220 -5.33 3.10 -4.35
N TYR A 221 -5.47 2.12 -5.25
CA TYR A 221 -6.57 1.15 -5.22
C TYR A 221 -6.56 0.33 -3.93
N ILE A 222 -5.42 -0.28 -3.57
CA ILE A 222 -5.29 -1.06 -2.32
C ILE A 222 -5.54 -0.18 -1.10
N ALA A 223 -5.02 1.05 -1.08
CA ALA A 223 -5.24 1.98 0.03
C ALA A 223 -6.72 2.38 0.20
N TYR A 224 -7.51 2.32 -0.87
CA TYR A 224 -8.94 2.61 -0.85
C TYR A 224 -9.78 1.40 -0.44
N GLU A 225 -9.42 0.18 -0.89
CA GLU A 225 -10.16 -1.07 -0.63
C GLU A 225 -9.98 -1.59 0.81
N ILE A 226 -8.86 -1.27 1.50
CA ILE A 226 -8.60 -1.65 2.89
C ILE A 226 -9.23 -0.67 3.87
#